data_f8b0b8806947a812763f42d335d9a9e7
#
_entry.id   f8b0b8806947a812763f42d335d9a9e7
#
_cell.length_a   1.000
_cell.length_b   1.000
_cell.length_c   1.000
_cell.angle_alpha   90.00
_cell.angle_beta   90.00
_cell.angle_gamma   90.00
#
_symmetry.space_group_name_H-M   'P 1'
#
loop_
_entity.id
_entity.type
_entity.pdbx_description
1 polymer ?
#
loop_
_entity_poly.entity_id
_entity_poly.type
_entity_poly.pdbx_seq_one_letter_code
_entity_poly.pdbx_strand_id
1 'polypeptide(L)'
;MTRHRSSVVALLFVALAAGAAAQSQPKRMMGGPVTLEDQGSFFVGGVAKITDYAAVPVAPPGQQAPPPTPQQITIGQMYVQYQIPAKRSAPGWPVIMVHGSTHTGAALESTPDGREGWYPYFVRKGVSTYVVDQSGRGRSGFDQSVLHEAEARLLAGDSKGAAELIPNFGRITDNGAWTAWFGHLVPAGSTVLTGTLIPHGAAGDPQPNPDSYKHVAPLFPLDAVDEALASRTGAIGPAPNGPRAPYALEYYKQLVPNAEVTLPGSTCDTCNPSQLSPANTWTPLNLALLVERLGGAIVATHSQSGIMGHHMIRILKQRGHLDLLKGLITIEGGCSLPNSGLSAADFDSIPYLALKGDYTATSQQCQETVDAINARRASKQGTAKAEYMKLDEMGMLGVTHMMMLDRRNLEIADLMINWVGKNVRPKK
;
A
#
# COMPACT_ATOMS: atom_id res chain seq x y z
N MET A 1 51.47 -14.06 -64.38
CA MET A 1 52.01 -13.95 -63.01
C MET A 1 51.34 -12.76 -62.33
N THR A 2 50.24 -13.00 -61.68
CA THR A 2 49.44 -11.97 -60.94
C THR A 2 49.35 -12.39 -59.48
N ARG A 3 50.02 -11.63 -58.61
CA ARG A 3 50.04 -11.87 -57.16
C ARG A 3 48.80 -11.25 -56.56
N HIS A 4 47.90 -12.06 -56.00
CA HIS A 4 46.85 -11.62 -55.08
C HIS A 4 47.48 -11.25 -53.73
N ARG A 5 47.23 -10.01 -53.31
CA ARG A 5 47.49 -9.52 -51.96
C ARG A 5 46.18 -9.68 -51.16
N SER A 6 46.18 -10.62 -50.23
CA SER A 6 45.12 -10.77 -49.23
C SER A 6 45.35 -9.74 -48.14
N SER A 7 44.45 -8.80 -48.02
CA SER A 7 44.41 -7.84 -46.91
C SER A 7 43.66 -8.49 -45.74
N VAL A 8 44.37 -8.82 -44.68
CA VAL A 8 43.83 -9.28 -43.41
C VAL A 8 43.35 -8.02 -42.65
N VAL A 9 42.05 -7.84 -42.56
CA VAL A 9 41.46 -6.82 -41.69
C VAL A 9 41.40 -7.39 -40.27
N ALA A 10 42.28 -6.95 -39.42
CA ALA A 10 42.25 -7.28 -37.98
C ALA A 10 41.16 -6.43 -37.35
N LEU A 11 40.03 -7.04 -36.99
CA LEU A 11 39.03 -6.43 -36.11
C LEU A 11 39.56 -6.39 -34.68
N LEU A 12 39.94 -5.20 -34.23
CA LEU A 12 40.22 -4.93 -32.83
C LEU A 12 38.87 -4.90 -32.09
N PHE A 13 38.55 -5.97 -31.38
CA PHE A 13 37.53 -5.95 -30.34
C PHE A 13 38.09 -5.16 -29.15
N VAL A 14 37.74 -3.88 -29.06
CA VAL A 14 37.88 -3.13 -27.80
C VAL A 14 36.77 -3.65 -26.86
N ALA A 15 37.14 -4.57 -25.99
CA ALA A 15 36.31 -4.94 -24.86
C ALA A 15 36.23 -3.73 -23.91
N LEU A 16 35.18 -2.93 -24.05
CA LEU A 16 34.77 -2.01 -23.00
C LEU A 16 34.36 -2.87 -21.79
N ALA A 17 35.34 -3.12 -20.92
CA ALA A 17 35.04 -3.52 -19.55
C ALA A 17 34.30 -2.35 -18.90
N ALA A 18 32.98 -2.28 -19.09
CA ALA A 18 32.10 -1.53 -18.21
C ALA A 18 32.33 -2.13 -16.82
N GLY A 19 33.13 -1.46 -16.01
CA GLY A 19 33.23 -1.76 -14.60
C GLY A 19 31.81 -1.68 -14.05
N ALA A 20 31.16 -2.83 -13.90
CA ALA A 20 30.03 -2.94 -13.01
C ALA A 20 30.57 -2.50 -11.67
N ALA A 21 30.30 -1.23 -11.29
CA ALA A 21 30.42 -0.84 -9.90
C ALA A 21 29.63 -1.88 -9.16
N ALA A 22 30.34 -2.76 -8.44
CA ALA A 22 29.70 -3.73 -7.58
C ALA A 22 28.76 -2.93 -6.71
N GLN A 23 27.47 -3.06 -6.97
CA GLN A 23 26.49 -2.56 -6.03
C GLN A 23 26.90 -3.21 -4.72
N SER A 24 27.41 -2.42 -3.81
CA SER A 24 27.74 -2.89 -2.48
C SER A 24 26.51 -3.65 -2.03
N GLN A 25 26.65 -4.94 -1.79
CA GLN A 25 25.57 -5.76 -1.21
C GLN A 25 24.98 -4.93 -0.08
N PRO A 26 23.67 -4.70 -0.06
CA PRO A 26 23.09 -3.90 1.01
C PRO A 26 23.60 -4.50 2.31
N LYS A 27 24.25 -3.69 3.13
CA LYS A 27 24.64 -4.10 4.48
C LYS A 27 23.44 -4.80 5.07
N ARG A 28 23.63 -5.94 5.75
CA ARG A 28 22.54 -6.65 6.40
C ARG A 28 21.73 -5.67 7.23
N MET A 29 20.63 -5.22 6.66
CA MET A 29 19.73 -4.24 7.26
C MET A 29 18.71 -4.93 8.18
N MET A 30 18.64 -6.25 8.09
CA MET A 30 17.82 -7.11 8.95
C MET A 30 18.54 -7.34 10.29
N GLY A 31 17.80 -7.33 11.36
CA GLY A 31 18.32 -7.55 12.73
C GLY A 31 18.87 -8.96 13.03
N GLY A 32 19.22 -9.74 11.98
CA GLY A 32 19.75 -11.09 12.06
C GLY A 32 18.84 -12.15 11.43
N PRO A 33 19.12 -13.46 11.59
CA PRO A 33 18.28 -14.53 11.06
C PRO A 33 16.87 -14.52 11.67
N VAL A 34 15.90 -14.98 10.87
CA VAL A 34 14.54 -15.29 11.33
C VAL A 34 14.30 -16.76 11.09
N THR A 35 13.85 -17.49 12.12
CA THR A 35 13.47 -18.89 12.00
C THR A 35 11.95 -18.97 11.81
N LEU A 36 11.54 -19.54 10.70
CA LEU A 36 10.15 -19.72 10.32
C LEU A 36 9.70 -21.16 10.56
N GLU A 37 8.46 -21.33 11.00
CA GLU A 37 7.73 -22.59 10.95
C GLU A 37 7.18 -22.82 9.54
N ASP A 38 6.66 -21.75 8.91
CA ASP A 38 6.08 -21.80 7.57
C ASP A 38 6.12 -20.44 6.89
N GLN A 39 6.10 -20.45 5.57
CA GLN A 39 5.94 -19.26 4.72
C GLN A 39 5.35 -19.62 3.37
N GLY A 40 4.66 -18.69 2.74
CA GLY A 40 4.11 -18.90 1.42
C GLY A 40 3.19 -17.80 0.97
N SER A 41 2.41 -18.11 -0.05
CA SER A 41 1.36 -17.22 -0.54
C SER A 41 0.16 -18.02 -1.06
N PHE A 42 -1.00 -17.37 -1.08
CA PHE A 42 -2.23 -17.91 -1.64
C PHE A 42 -3.16 -16.77 -2.05
N PHE A 43 -4.28 -17.12 -2.65
CA PHE A 43 -5.33 -16.15 -2.98
C PHE A 43 -6.59 -16.39 -2.15
N VAL A 44 -7.32 -15.30 -1.85
CA VAL A 44 -8.62 -15.31 -1.19
C VAL A 44 -9.64 -14.66 -2.12
N GLY A 45 -10.86 -15.18 -2.11
CA GLY A 45 -11.93 -14.73 -2.98
C GLY A 45 -11.65 -15.04 -4.44
N GLY A 46 -12.11 -14.14 -5.31
CA GLY A 46 -12.06 -14.35 -6.74
C GLY A 46 -13.29 -15.08 -7.27
N VAL A 47 -13.76 -14.63 -8.43
CA VAL A 47 -14.91 -15.19 -9.11
C VAL A 47 -14.62 -15.40 -10.59
N ALA A 48 -15.25 -16.41 -11.18
CA ALA A 48 -15.23 -16.59 -12.63
C ALA A 48 -16.06 -15.50 -13.31
N LYS A 49 -15.52 -14.92 -14.37
CA LYS A 49 -16.20 -14.00 -15.28
C LYS A 49 -16.15 -14.58 -16.68
N ILE A 50 -17.31 -14.79 -17.30
CA ILE A 50 -17.40 -15.11 -18.73
C ILE A 50 -17.44 -13.80 -19.49
N THR A 51 -16.57 -13.63 -20.46
CA THR A 51 -16.46 -12.42 -21.26
C THR A 51 -15.96 -12.74 -22.68
N ASP A 52 -16.45 -11.98 -23.64
CA ASP A 52 -15.97 -12.02 -25.03
C ASP A 52 -14.60 -11.36 -25.21
N TYR A 53 -14.14 -10.65 -24.19
CA TYR A 53 -12.93 -9.82 -24.19
C TYR A 53 -11.83 -10.34 -23.27
N ALA A 54 -11.79 -11.64 -23.05
CA ALA A 54 -10.75 -12.27 -22.23
C ALA A 54 -9.33 -12.08 -22.81
N ALA A 55 -9.23 -12.06 -24.14
CA ALA A 55 -7.99 -11.83 -24.88
C ALA A 55 -8.00 -10.43 -25.54
N VAL A 56 -6.80 -9.92 -25.82
CA VAL A 56 -6.64 -8.69 -26.59
C VAL A 56 -7.21 -8.89 -28.00
N PRO A 57 -8.07 -8.00 -28.50
CA PRO A 57 -8.54 -8.07 -29.88
C PRO A 57 -7.36 -7.82 -30.82
N VAL A 58 -6.98 -8.86 -31.57
CA VAL A 58 -5.87 -8.79 -32.53
C VAL A 58 -6.41 -8.86 -33.94
N ALA A 59 -6.07 -7.86 -34.76
CA ALA A 59 -6.31 -7.89 -36.20
C ALA A 59 -4.98 -7.69 -36.93
N PRO A 60 -4.73 -8.46 -38.01
CA PRO A 60 -3.64 -8.13 -38.93
C PRO A 60 -3.83 -6.74 -39.51
N PRO A 61 -2.76 -6.02 -39.87
CA PRO A 61 -2.87 -4.72 -40.49
C PRO A 61 -3.83 -4.75 -41.71
N GLY A 62 -4.84 -3.85 -41.72
CA GLY A 62 -5.81 -3.74 -42.77
C GLY A 62 -6.93 -4.80 -42.76
N GLN A 63 -7.04 -5.60 -41.74
CA GLN A 63 -8.12 -6.56 -41.52
C GLN A 63 -8.95 -6.21 -40.28
N GLN A 64 -10.20 -6.61 -40.28
CA GLN A 64 -11.07 -6.50 -39.13
C GLN A 64 -10.68 -7.57 -38.10
N ALA A 65 -10.75 -7.19 -36.81
CA ALA A 65 -10.54 -8.16 -35.72
C ALA A 65 -11.52 -9.33 -35.84
N PRO A 66 -11.10 -10.57 -35.52
CA PRO A 66 -12.01 -11.71 -35.49
C PRO A 66 -13.14 -11.46 -34.49
N PRO A 67 -14.32 -12.06 -34.68
CA PRO A 67 -15.41 -11.96 -33.72
C PRO A 67 -14.92 -12.40 -32.31
N PRO A 68 -15.31 -11.67 -31.25
CA PRO A 68 -14.97 -12.07 -29.90
C PRO A 68 -15.59 -13.44 -29.58
N THR A 69 -14.86 -14.23 -28.80
CA THR A 69 -15.29 -15.56 -28.39
C THR A 69 -15.36 -15.63 -26.87
N PRO A 70 -16.50 -16.05 -26.29
CA PRO A 70 -16.65 -16.16 -24.84
C PRO A 70 -15.58 -17.06 -24.22
N GLN A 71 -14.87 -16.53 -23.25
CA GLN A 71 -13.88 -17.27 -22.45
C GLN A 71 -14.03 -16.90 -20.97
N GLN A 72 -13.54 -17.77 -20.10
CA GLN A 72 -13.56 -17.53 -18.67
C GLN A 72 -12.22 -16.92 -18.22
N ILE A 73 -12.32 -15.87 -17.41
CA ILE A 73 -11.21 -15.32 -16.61
C ILE A 73 -11.59 -15.32 -15.12
N THR A 74 -10.61 -15.17 -14.25
CA THR A 74 -10.82 -15.01 -12.81
C THR A 74 -10.50 -13.57 -12.41
N ILE A 75 -11.40 -12.93 -11.68
CA ILE A 75 -11.27 -11.53 -11.25
C ILE A 75 -11.59 -11.38 -9.77
N GLY A 76 -11.14 -10.27 -9.16
CA GLY A 76 -11.53 -9.87 -7.80
C GLY A 76 -10.85 -10.65 -6.67
N GLN A 77 -9.92 -11.55 -6.99
CA GLN A 77 -9.09 -12.22 -5.98
C GLN A 77 -8.19 -11.23 -5.23
N MET A 78 -7.77 -11.63 -4.02
CA MET A 78 -6.80 -10.90 -3.21
C MET A 78 -5.60 -11.80 -2.93
N TYR A 79 -4.40 -11.35 -3.31
CA TYR A 79 -3.13 -12.03 -3.00
C TYR A 79 -2.80 -11.86 -1.53
N VAL A 80 -2.32 -12.93 -0.92
CA VAL A 80 -1.88 -12.99 0.48
C VAL A 80 -0.52 -13.65 0.54
N GLN A 81 0.44 -12.97 1.14
CA GLN A 81 1.75 -13.51 1.50
C GLN A 81 1.84 -13.67 3.01
N TYR A 82 2.46 -14.73 3.51
CA TYR A 82 2.57 -14.95 4.94
C TYR A 82 3.92 -15.52 5.38
N GLN A 83 4.25 -15.23 6.63
CA GLN A 83 5.35 -15.87 7.36
C GLN A 83 4.87 -16.20 8.79
N ILE A 84 5.15 -17.41 9.21
CA ILE A 84 4.83 -17.93 10.54
C ILE A 84 6.15 -18.14 11.29
N PRO A 85 6.39 -17.44 12.41
CA PRO A 85 7.60 -17.65 13.19
C PRO A 85 7.57 -19.01 13.89
N ALA A 86 8.71 -19.66 13.98
CA ALA A 86 8.84 -20.94 14.70
C ALA A 86 8.51 -20.81 16.21
N LYS A 87 8.74 -19.63 16.78
CA LYS A 87 8.34 -19.31 18.15
C LYS A 87 7.38 -18.11 18.15
N ARG A 88 6.15 -18.35 18.55
CA ARG A 88 5.11 -17.31 18.62
C ARG A 88 5.10 -16.59 19.95
N SER A 89 4.85 -15.29 19.90
CA SER A 89 4.60 -14.43 21.06
C SER A 89 3.10 -14.35 21.38
N ALA A 90 2.76 -13.98 22.63
CA ALA A 90 1.38 -13.63 22.97
C ALA A 90 0.93 -12.36 22.20
N PRO A 91 -0.36 -12.23 21.84
CA PRO A 91 -1.47 -13.12 22.16
C PRO A 91 -1.62 -14.35 21.25
N GLY A 92 -0.73 -14.56 20.27
CA GLY A 92 -0.75 -15.73 19.40
C GLY A 92 -1.71 -15.64 18.20
N TRP A 93 -2.44 -14.53 18.03
CA TRP A 93 -3.25 -14.27 16.84
C TRP A 93 -2.40 -13.73 15.71
N PRO A 94 -2.70 -14.11 14.46
CA PRO A 94 -2.01 -13.52 13.30
C PRO A 94 -2.41 -12.07 13.12
N VAL A 95 -1.50 -11.28 12.54
CA VAL A 95 -1.75 -9.91 12.08
C VAL A 95 -1.81 -9.90 10.56
N ILE A 96 -2.90 -9.36 10.01
CA ILE A 96 -3.06 -9.07 8.59
C ILE A 96 -2.76 -7.59 8.39
N MET A 97 -1.81 -7.28 7.51
CA MET A 97 -1.42 -5.91 7.17
C MET A 97 -1.94 -5.54 5.79
N VAL A 98 -2.60 -4.39 5.70
CA VAL A 98 -3.24 -3.88 4.47
C VAL A 98 -2.68 -2.51 4.13
N HIS A 99 -2.11 -2.39 2.93
CA HIS A 99 -1.52 -1.15 2.43
C HIS A 99 -2.57 -0.07 2.08
N GLY A 100 -2.11 1.15 1.87
CA GLY A 100 -2.92 2.31 1.47
C GLY A 100 -3.15 2.43 -0.05
N SER A 101 -3.65 3.62 -0.46
CA SER A 101 -3.86 3.96 -1.87
C SER A 101 -2.55 3.92 -2.66
N THR A 102 -2.62 3.50 -3.91
CA THR A 102 -1.50 3.43 -4.86
C THR A 102 -0.29 2.61 -4.41
N HIS A 103 -0.45 1.75 -3.42
CA HIS A 103 0.60 0.84 -2.93
C HIS A 103 0.20 -0.63 -3.07
N THR A 104 1.16 -1.48 -2.73
CA THR A 104 1.00 -2.93 -2.54
C THR A 104 1.63 -3.32 -1.20
N GLY A 105 1.61 -4.60 -0.88
CA GLY A 105 2.32 -5.14 0.29
C GLY A 105 3.82 -4.84 0.33
N ALA A 106 4.43 -4.50 -0.80
CA ALA A 106 5.86 -4.17 -0.88
C ALA A 106 6.29 -3.04 0.08
N ALA A 107 5.40 -2.06 0.33
CA ALA A 107 5.66 -0.98 1.28
C ALA A 107 5.84 -1.45 2.74
N LEU A 108 5.46 -2.70 3.04
CA LEU A 108 5.56 -3.32 4.36
C LEU A 108 6.73 -4.31 4.46
N GLU A 109 7.32 -4.70 3.34
CA GLU A 109 8.37 -5.72 3.27
C GLU A 109 9.75 -5.16 3.62
N SER A 110 10.08 -4.00 3.06
CA SER A 110 11.33 -3.29 3.32
C SER A 110 11.18 -1.78 3.09
N THR A 111 12.08 -1.02 3.67
CA THR A 111 12.15 0.43 3.44
C THR A 111 12.93 0.73 2.16
N PRO A 112 12.73 1.91 1.53
CA PRO A 112 13.46 2.29 0.31
C PRO A 112 14.99 2.34 0.47
N ASP A 113 15.48 2.57 1.67
CA ASP A 113 16.91 2.54 2.02
C ASP A 113 17.41 1.15 2.46
N GLY A 114 16.58 0.10 2.28
CA GLY A 114 16.93 -1.31 2.48
C GLY A 114 16.84 -1.82 3.92
N ARG A 115 16.34 -1.01 4.86
CA ARG A 115 16.11 -1.48 6.25
C ARG A 115 14.91 -2.44 6.31
N GLU A 116 14.82 -3.14 7.43
CA GLU A 116 13.74 -4.07 7.74
C GLU A 116 12.38 -3.37 7.77
N GLY A 117 11.41 -3.90 7.03
CA GLY A 117 10.02 -3.44 7.05
C GLY A 117 9.22 -4.04 8.20
N TRP A 118 7.98 -3.61 8.35
CA TRP A 118 7.11 -4.12 9.42
C TRP A 118 6.78 -5.61 9.29
N TYR A 119 6.61 -6.11 8.06
CA TYR A 119 6.27 -7.50 7.82
C TYR A 119 7.31 -8.47 8.41
N PRO A 120 8.59 -8.45 8.01
CA PRO A 120 9.59 -9.33 8.60
C PRO A 120 9.86 -9.00 10.08
N TYR A 121 9.70 -7.75 10.50
CA TYR A 121 9.93 -7.37 11.90
C TYR A 121 8.88 -7.96 12.85
N PHE A 122 7.60 -7.92 12.52
CA PHE A 122 6.56 -8.58 13.30
C PHE A 122 6.82 -10.08 13.44
N VAL A 123 7.26 -10.72 12.36
CA VAL A 123 7.65 -12.14 12.39
C VAL A 123 8.84 -12.38 13.32
N ARG A 124 9.84 -11.51 13.29
CA ARG A 124 10.99 -11.53 14.22
C ARG A 124 10.55 -11.40 15.67
N LYS A 125 9.51 -10.64 15.94
CA LYS A 125 8.92 -10.47 17.28
C LYS A 125 7.98 -11.61 17.67
N GLY A 126 7.87 -12.66 16.86
CA GLY A 126 7.06 -13.84 17.14
C GLY A 126 5.58 -13.70 16.73
N VAL A 127 5.25 -12.75 15.88
CA VAL A 127 3.89 -12.54 15.39
C VAL A 127 3.74 -13.18 14.01
N SER A 128 2.79 -14.13 13.87
CA SER A 128 2.41 -14.64 12.54
C SER A 128 1.84 -13.51 11.71
N THR A 129 2.43 -13.20 10.56
CA THR A 129 2.10 -12.01 9.81
C THR A 129 1.71 -12.33 8.38
N TYR A 130 0.64 -11.71 7.93
CA TYR A 130 0.07 -11.80 6.60
C TYR A 130 0.05 -10.42 5.97
N VAL A 131 0.55 -10.32 4.74
CA VAL A 131 0.51 -9.08 3.96
C VAL A 131 -0.31 -9.33 2.72
N VAL A 132 -1.22 -8.42 2.40
CA VAL A 132 -2.10 -8.55 1.25
C VAL A 132 -1.81 -7.46 0.22
N ASP A 133 -2.04 -7.79 -1.05
CA ASP A 133 -2.28 -6.80 -2.09
C ASP A 133 -3.80 -6.69 -2.27
N GLN A 134 -4.36 -5.49 -2.12
CA GLN A 134 -5.81 -5.28 -2.28
C GLN A 134 -6.30 -5.80 -3.63
N SER A 135 -7.54 -6.27 -3.70
CA SER A 135 -8.14 -6.71 -4.96
C SER A 135 -8.04 -5.61 -6.02
N GLY A 136 -7.61 -5.97 -7.21
CA GLY A 136 -7.37 -5.01 -8.29
C GLY A 136 -6.00 -4.34 -8.26
N ARG A 137 -5.06 -4.76 -7.37
CA ARG A 137 -3.72 -4.14 -7.28
C ARG A 137 -2.61 -5.17 -7.21
N GLY A 138 -1.45 -4.78 -7.70
CA GLY A 138 -0.23 -5.57 -7.59
C GLY A 138 -0.42 -7.02 -8.00
N ARG A 139 -0.06 -7.93 -7.12
CA ARG A 139 -0.13 -9.39 -7.34
C ARG A 139 -1.57 -9.92 -7.36
N SER A 140 -2.55 -9.15 -6.91
CA SER A 140 -3.98 -9.53 -7.00
C SER A 140 -4.53 -9.46 -8.43
N GLY A 141 -3.84 -8.76 -9.34
CA GLY A 141 -4.32 -8.54 -10.69
C GLY A 141 -5.56 -7.65 -10.75
N PHE A 142 -6.11 -7.48 -11.94
CA PHE A 142 -7.29 -6.66 -12.18
C PHE A 142 -8.10 -7.24 -13.36
N ASP A 143 -9.30 -6.74 -13.59
CA ASP A 143 -10.12 -7.16 -14.72
C ASP A 143 -9.68 -6.46 -16.00
N GLN A 144 -8.83 -7.13 -16.78
CA GLN A 144 -8.31 -6.61 -18.04
C GLN A 144 -9.34 -6.62 -19.16
N SER A 145 -10.42 -7.40 -19.05
CA SER A 145 -11.41 -7.51 -20.12
C SER A 145 -12.13 -6.20 -20.42
N VAL A 146 -12.19 -5.28 -19.45
CA VAL A 146 -12.75 -3.93 -19.62
C VAL A 146 -11.92 -3.12 -20.63
N LEU A 147 -10.58 -3.24 -20.56
CA LEU A 147 -9.68 -2.57 -21.50
C LEU A 147 -9.74 -3.19 -22.89
N HIS A 148 -9.79 -4.52 -22.96
CA HIS A 148 -9.90 -5.22 -24.23
C HIS A 148 -11.24 -4.93 -24.95
N GLU A 149 -12.33 -4.78 -24.20
CA GLU A 149 -13.61 -4.34 -24.77
C GLU A 149 -13.51 -2.91 -25.30
N ALA A 150 -12.90 -1.99 -24.54
CA ALA A 150 -12.70 -0.63 -25.01
C ALA A 150 -11.84 -0.59 -26.29
N GLU A 151 -10.78 -1.39 -26.37
CA GLU A 151 -9.94 -1.52 -27.56
C GLU A 151 -10.73 -2.06 -28.76
N ALA A 152 -11.55 -3.11 -28.56
CA ALA A 152 -12.39 -3.66 -29.61
C ALA A 152 -13.40 -2.63 -30.15
N ARG A 153 -14.00 -1.82 -29.27
CA ARG A 153 -14.90 -0.73 -29.68
C ARG A 153 -14.17 0.35 -30.48
N LEU A 154 -12.95 0.72 -30.08
CA LEU A 154 -12.13 1.67 -30.84
C LEU A 154 -11.81 1.13 -32.23
N LEU A 155 -11.44 -0.14 -32.37
CA LEU A 155 -11.19 -0.80 -33.64
C LEU A 155 -12.46 -0.85 -34.55
N ALA A 156 -13.63 -0.94 -33.93
CA ALA A 156 -14.92 -0.89 -34.63
C ALA A 156 -15.41 0.54 -34.95
N GLY A 157 -14.66 1.58 -34.55
CA GLY A 157 -15.01 2.99 -34.78
C GLY A 157 -15.96 3.58 -33.73
N ASP A 158 -16.30 2.85 -32.67
CA ASP A 158 -17.11 3.31 -31.53
C ASP A 158 -16.26 4.01 -30.48
N SER A 159 -15.74 5.18 -30.77
CA SER A 159 -14.89 5.96 -29.85
C SER A 159 -15.64 6.38 -28.58
N LYS A 160 -16.96 6.64 -28.70
CA LYS A 160 -17.78 7.05 -27.56
C LYS A 160 -17.96 5.88 -26.58
N GLY A 161 -18.40 4.73 -27.08
CA GLY A 161 -18.58 3.55 -26.23
C GLY A 161 -17.27 3.06 -25.60
N ALA A 162 -16.14 3.21 -26.32
CA ALA A 162 -14.83 2.92 -25.75
C ALA A 162 -14.48 3.88 -24.59
N ALA A 163 -14.71 5.18 -24.74
CA ALA A 163 -14.42 6.18 -23.72
C ALA A 163 -15.26 5.98 -22.44
N GLU A 164 -16.49 5.47 -22.58
CA GLU A 164 -17.35 5.15 -21.45
C GLU A 164 -16.88 3.92 -20.65
N LEU A 165 -16.13 3.02 -21.30
CA LEU A 165 -15.58 1.81 -20.66
C LEU A 165 -14.22 2.02 -20.00
N ILE A 166 -13.38 2.90 -20.56
CA ILE A 166 -12.02 3.09 -20.06
C ILE A 166 -12.07 3.60 -18.62
N PRO A 167 -11.60 2.82 -17.65
CA PRO A 167 -11.63 3.22 -16.26
C PRO A 167 -10.57 4.30 -15.98
N ASN A 168 -10.87 5.17 -15.05
CA ASN A 168 -9.92 6.17 -14.58
C ASN A 168 -8.98 5.55 -13.52
N PHE A 169 -7.83 5.06 -13.97
CA PHE A 169 -6.83 4.47 -13.08
C PHE A 169 -6.16 5.55 -12.24
N GLY A 170 -6.59 5.70 -11.00
CA GLY A 170 -5.94 6.58 -10.04
C GLY A 170 -4.55 6.05 -9.67
N ARG A 171 -3.50 6.77 -10.04
CA ARG A 171 -2.16 6.63 -9.51
C ARG A 171 -1.65 8.00 -9.12
N ILE A 172 -1.23 8.16 -7.87
CA ILE A 172 -0.62 9.41 -7.45
C ILE A 172 0.70 9.62 -8.20
N THR A 173 0.98 10.84 -8.62
CA THR A 173 2.26 11.19 -9.22
C THR A 173 3.36 11.20 -8.17
N ASP A 174 4.62 11.08 -8.57
CA ASP A 174 5.76 11.12 -7.66
C ASP A 174 5.78 12.41 -6.85
N ASN A 175 5.53 13.54 -7.51
CA ASN A 175 5.39 14.84 -6.87
C ASN A 175 4.19 14.90 -5.92
N GLY A 176 3.04 14.38 -6.33
CA GLY A 176 1.84 14.31 -5.50
C GLY A 176 2.05 13.46 -4.25
N ALA A 177 2.71 12.32 -4.38
CA ALA A 177 3.04 11.45 -3.26
C ALA A 177 3.97 12.14 -2.25
N TRP A 178 4.99 12.85 -2.78
CA TRP A 178 5.90 13.58 -1.93
C TRP A 178 5.19 14.66 -1.12
N THR A 179 4.45 15.53 -1.80
CA THR A 179 3.72 16.63 -1.17
C THR A 179 2.65 16.13 -0.20
N ALA A 180 1.95 15.06 -0.54
CA ALA A 180 0.88 14.54 0.30
C ALA A 180 1.39 13.82 1.57
N TRP A 181 2.58 13.18 1.50
CA TRP A 181 2.96 12.21 2.53
C TRP A 181 4.29 12.49 3.23
N PHE A 182 5.18 13.28 2.66
CA PHE A 182 6.53 13.49 3.21
C PHE A 182 6.88 14.95 3.47
N GLY A 183 6.11 15.91 2.96
CA GLY A 183 6.37 17.33 3.10
C GLY A 183 6.11 18.11 1.83
N HIS A 184 6.67 19.31 1.73
CA HIS A 184 6.44 20.19 0.60
C HIS A 184 7.66 20.32 -0.29
N LEU A 185 7.41 20.66 -1.55
CA LEU A 185 8.44 20.93 -2.54
C LEU A 185 8.68 22.43 -2.70
N VAL A 186 9.90 22.81 -3.00
CA VAL A 186 10.30 24.18 -3.33
C VAL A 186 10.60 24.29 -4.81
N PRO A 187 10.09 25.31 -5.50
CA PRO A 187 9.11 26.30 -5.09
C PRO A 187 7.71 25.70 -4.89
N ALA A 188 6.88 26.39 -4.11
CA ALA A 188 5.49 26.00 -3.90
C ALA A 188 4.77 25.83 -5.24
N GLY A 189 3.97 24.76 -5.35
CA GLY A 189 3.29 24.41 -6.60
C GLY A 189 4.19 23.79 -7.67
N SER A 190 5.44 23.48 -7.35
CA SER A 190 6.34 22.75 -8.25
C SER A 190 5.75 21.42 -8.64
N THR A 191 5.74 21.11 -9.94
CA THR A 191 5.29 19.82 -10.49
C THR A 191 6.44 18.81 -10.56
N VAL A 192 7.63 19.21 -10.19
CA VAL A 192 8.86 18.42 -10.29
C VAL A 192 9.60 18.45 -8.96
N LEU A 193 10.12 17.29 -8.55
CA LEU A 193 11.02 17.19 -7.39
C LEU A 193 12.27 18.04 -7.61
N THR A 194 12.43 19.08 -6.80
CA THR A 194 13.58 19.97 -6.86
C THR A 194 14.76 19.48 -6.02
N GLY A 195 14.60 18.37 -5.32
CA GLY A 195 15.59 17.85 -4.38
C GLY A 195 15.62 18.58 -3.03
N THR A 196 14.93 19.70 -2.89
CA THR A 196 14.82 20.43 -1.63
C THR A 196 13.46 20.21 -1.00
N LEU A 197 13.48 19.73 0.23
CA LEU A 197 12.29 19.54 1.05
C LEU A 197 12.21 20.67 2.07
N ILE A 198 11.04 21.31 2.17
CA ILE A 198 10.74 22.22 3.26
C ILE A 198 9.98 21.42 4.34
N PRO A 199 10.52 21.31 5.56
CA PRO A 199 9.76 20.78 6.68
C PRO A 199 8.51 21.62 6.91
N HIS A 200 7.43 20.99 7.35
CA HIS A 200 6.23 21.69 7.72
C HIS A 200 6.52 22.78 8.78
N GLY A 201 6.02 23.99 8.53
CA GLY A 201 6.19 25.13 9.41
C GLY A 201 7.54 25.84 9.32
N ALA A 202 8.48 25.36 8.50
CA ALA A 202 9.70 26.11 8.19
C ALA A 202 9.40 27.34 7.32
N ALA A 203 10.33 28.29 7.26
CA ALA A 203 10.21 29.43 6.36
C ALA A 203 10.03 28.97 4.92
N GLY A 204 8.97 29.42 4.27
CA GLY A 204 8.63 29.02 2.90
C GLY A 204 7.71 27.78 2.79
N ASP A 205 7.26 27.19 3.89
CA ASP A 205 6.22 26.17 3.87
C ASP A 205 4.92 26.75 3.26
N PRO A 206 4.41 26.19 2.14
CA PRO A 206 3.21 26.70 1.49
C PRO A 206 1.93 26.39 2.25
N GLN A 207 1.96 25.49 3.23
CA GLN A 207 0.83 25.07 4.03
C GLN A 207 1.16 25.04 5.54
N PRO A 208 1.52 26.17 6.12
CA PRO A 208 1.78 26.22 7.55
C PRO A 208 0.51 25.86 8.31
N ASN A 209 0.51 24.71 8.97
CA ASN A 209 -0.53 24.37 9.94
C ASN A 209 0.11 24.19 11.31
N PRO A 210 0.19 25.24 12.11
CA PRO A 210 0.87 25.23 13.41
C PRO A 210 0.28 24.23 14.40
N ASP A 211 -0.98 23.84 14.21
CA ASP A 211 -1.67 22.92 15.12
C ASP A 211 -1.47 21.44 14.75
N SER A 212 -1.03 21.17 13.52
CA SER A 212 -0.93 19.81 12.98
C SER A 212 0.49 19.31 12.79
N TYR A 213 1.48 20.19 12.77
CA TYR A 213 2.86 19.84 12.44
C TYR A 213 3.84 20.39 13.46
N LYS A 214 4.78 19.58 13.89
CA LYS A 214 5.80 19.98 14.90
C LYS A 214 7.06 20.60 14.28
N HIS A 215 6.99 20.99 13.01
CA HIS A 215 8.03 21.77 12.32
C HIS A 215 9.41 21.10 12.27
N VAL A 216 9.45 19.79 12.10
CA VAL A 216 10.69 19.02 12.00
C VAL A 216 10.82 18.34 10.63
N ALA A 217 12.06 18.04 10.26
CA ALA A 217 12.31 17.28 9.04
C ALA A 217 11.67 15.88 9.10
N PRO A 218 11.20 15.35 7.95
CA PRO A 218 10.61 14.02 7.91
C PRO A 218 11.64 12.96 8.32
N LEU A 219 11.18 11.93 9.01
CA LEU A 219 11.99 10.75 9.34
C LEU A 219 12.23 9.84 8.13
N PHE A 220 11.56 10.09 7.01
CA PHE A 220 11.86 9.40 5.76
C PHE A 220 13.34 9.58 5.40
N PRO A 221 14.07 8.51 5.00
CA PRO A 221 15.50 8.59 4.73
C PRO A 221 15.78 9.45 3.49
N LEU A 222 16.42 10.60 3.71
CA LEU A 222 16.78 11.56 2.65
C LEU A 222 18.28 11.60 2.37
N ASP A 223 19.09 10.78 3.04
CA ASP A 223 20.50 11.02 3.30
C ASP A 223 21.45 10.81 2.15
N ALA A 224 21.04 10.31 1.04
CA ALA A 224 21.95 10.08 -0.03
C ALA A 224 21.42 10.64 -1.33
N VAL A 225 22.09 11.63 -1.83
CA VAL A 225 22.01 12.01 -3.24
C VAL A 225 22.92 11.04 -3.98
N ASP A 226 22.34 10.13 -4.74
CA ASP A 226 23.09 9.29 -5.66
C ASP A 226 23.13 9.97 -7.04
N GLU A 227 24.20 10.71 -7.29
CA GLU A 227 24.41 11.38 -8.57
C GLU A 227 24.45 10.37 -9.74
N ALA A 228 24.95 9.15 -9.50
CA ALA A 228 24.98 8.12 -10.52
C ALA A 228 23.57 7.62 -10.84
N LEU A 229 22.68 7.53 -9.86
CA LEU A 229 21.28 7.18 -10.08
C LEU A 229 20.52 8.32 -10.75
N ALA A 230 20.78 9.57 -10.34
CA ALA A 230 20.23 10.76 -10.97
C ALA A 230 20.64 10.85 -12.45
N SER A 231 21.88 10.53 -12.78
CA SER A 231 22.36 10.50 -14.16
C SER A 231 21.73 9.38 -15.00
N ARG A 232 21.47 8.21 -14.42
CA ARG A 232 20.79 7.10 -15.10
C ARG A 232 19.32 7.38 -15.38
N THR A 233 18.65 8.11 -14.52
CA THR A 233 17.26 8.51 -14.73
C THR A 233 17.12 9.62 -15.76
N GLY A 234 18.20 10.27 -16.16
CA GLY A 234 18.25 11.25 -17.24
C GLY A 234 17.77 10.74 -18.60
N ALA A 235 17.76 9.43 -18.82
CA ALA A 235 17.19 8.82 -20.03
C ALA A 235 15.64 8.89 -20.10
N ILE A 236 14.97 9.09 -18.97
CA ILE A 236 13.49 9.19 -18.89
C ILE A 236 13.06 10.65 -18.65
N GLY A 237 13.90 11.55 -18.97
CA GLY A 237 13.77 12.97 -18.72
C GLY A 237 14.61 13.38 -17.49
N PRO A 238 15.50 14.36 -17.66
CA PRO A 238 16.29 14.86 -16.55
C PRO A 238 15.35 15.26 -15.45
N ALA A 239 15.73 14.99 -14.20
CA ALA A 239 15.20 15.77 -13.12
C ALA A 239 15.57 17.23 -13.49
N PRO A 240 14.66 18.05 -13.95
CA PRO A 240 15.04 19.31 -14.58
C PRO A 240 15.74 20.25 -13.62
N ASN A 241 15.79 19.95 -12.34
CA ASN A 241 16.19 20.89 -11.30
C ASN A 241 16.97 20.27 -10.14
N GLY A 242 17.80 19.26 -10.39
CA GLY A 242 18.75 18.80 -9.38
C GLY A 242 18.70 17.32 -9.01
N PRO A 243 19.64 16.85 -8.19
CA PRO A 243 19.75 15.47 -7.80
C PRO A 243 18.52 15.04 -6.98
N ARG A 244 17.93 13.90 -7.33
CA ARG A 244 16.87 13.28 -6.54
C ARG A 244 17.50 12.45 -5.43
N ALA A 245 16.91 12.48 -4.25
CA ALA A 245 17.28 11.52 -3.21
C ALA A 245 17.00 10.09 -3.73
N PRO A 246 17.99 9.18 -3.74
CA PRO A 246 17.83 7.84 -4.32
C PRO A 246 16.71 7.06 -3.64
N TYR A 247 16.51 7.24 -2.36
CA TYR A 247 15.46 6.57 -1.61
C TYR A 247 14.06 7.05 -1.98
N ALA A 248 13.89 8.30 -2.38
CA ALA A 248 12.63 8.77 -2.93
C ALA A 248 12.31 8.06 -4.25
N LEU A 249 13.31 7.85 -5.13
CA LEU A 249 13.10 7.10 -6.36
C LEU A 249 12.77 5.63 -6.09
N GLU A 250 13.44 4.98 -5.14
CA GLU A 250 13.09 3.60 -4.73
C GLU A 250 11.66 3.53 -4.17
N TYR A 251 11.23 4.54 -3.44
CA TYR A 251 9.86 4.65 -2.99
C TYR A 251 8.87 4.77 -4.17
N TYR A 252 9.15 5.63 -5.17
CA TYR A 252 8.24 5.82 -6.30
C TYR A 252 8.03 4.57 -7.15
N LYS A 253 8.99 3.64 -7.13
CA LYS A 253 8.85 2.33 -7.78
C LYS A 253 7.79 1.45 -7.12
N GLN A 254 7.39 1.74 -5.88
CA GLN A 254 6.35 1.02 -5.16
C GLN A 254 4.94 1.51 -5.52
N LEU A 255 4.82 2.66 -6.22
CA LEU A 255 3.54 3.24 -6.60
C LEU A 255 2.92 2.48 -7.78
N VAL A 256 1.71 2.01 -7.59
CA VAL A 256 0.93 1.28 -8.59
C VAL A 256 -0.43 1.93 -8.82
N PRO A 257 -1.06 1.75 -9.99
CA PRO A 257 -2.42 2.20 -10.22
C PRO A 257 -3.43 1.52 -9.28
N ASN A 258 -4.47 2.26 -8.91
CA ASN A 258 -5.66 1.73 -8.24
C ASN A 258 -6.56 1.06 -9.27
N ALA A 259 -6.22 -0.16 -9.70
CA ALA A 259 -6.93 -0.83 -10.78
C ALA A 259 -8.17 -1.62 -10.32
N GLU A 260 -8.57 -1.50 -9.05
CA GLU A 260 -9.87 -1.99 -8.55
C GLU A 260 -11.06 -1.38 -9.28
N VAL A 261 -10.89 -0.23 -9.94
CA VAL A 261 -11.92 0.42 -10.78
C VAL A 261 -12.35 -0.44 -11.97
N THR A 262 -11.56 -1.43 -12.36
CA THR A 262 -11.92 -2.40 -13.40
C THR A 262 -12.85 -3.50 -12.90
N LEU A 263 -12.94 -3.68 -11.58
CA LEU A 263 -13.78 -4.74 -10.99
C LEU A 263 -15.26 -4.34 -11.04
N PRO A 264 -16.16 -5.27 -11.36
CA PRO A 264 -17.59 -4.99 -11.46
C PRO A 264 -18.14 -4.32 -10.20
N GLY A 265 -18.89 -3.25 -10.40
CA GLY A 265 -19.49 -2.48 -9.32
C GLY A 265 -18.50 -1.58 -8.55
N SER A 266 -17.23 -1.53 -8.92
CA SER A 266 -16.30 -0.55 -8.37
C SER A 266 -16.56 0.82 -9.00
N THR A 267 -16.79 1.84 -8.16
CA THR A 267 -17.06 3.21 -8.62
C THR A 267 -15.99 4.20 -8.18
N CYS A 268 -15.00 3.72 -7.43
CA CYS A 268 -13.99 4.58 -6.83
C CYS A 268 -12.64 4.39 -7.51
N ASP A 269 -12.24 5.34 -8.29
CA ASP A 269 -10.92 5.45 -8.90
C ASP A 269 -9.87 6.04 -7.95
N THR A 270 -10.27 6.95 -7.06
CA THR A 270 -9.40 7.60 -6.07
C THR A 270 -9.66 7.13 -4.64
N CYS A 271 -10.75 6.38 -4.46
CA CYS A 271 -11.21 5.88 -3.16
C CYS A 271 -11.33 6.97 -2.10
N ASN A 272 -12.08 8.02 -2.43
CA ASN A 272 -12.57 8.91 -1.39
C ASN A 272 -13.42 8.06 -0.41
N PRO A 273 -13.04 7.96 0.86
CA PRO A 273 -13.74 7.11 1.84
C PRO A 273 -15.24 7.43 1.95
N SER A 274 -15.64 8.68 1.71
CA SER A 274 -17.04 9.09 1.73
C SER A 274 -17.86 8.60 0.53
N GLN A 275 -17.21 8.11 -0.53
CA GLN A 275 -17.82 7.61 -1.76
C GLN A 275 -17.72 6.10 -1.90
N LEU A 276 -17.31 5.38 -0.86
CA LEU A 276 -17.31 3.93 -0.87
C LEU A 276 -18.74 3.41 -0.98
N SER A 277 -19.19 3.27 -2.22
CA SER A 277 -20.41 2.56 -2.52
C SER A 277 -20.27 1.08 -2.12
N PRO A 278 -21.38 0.32 -2.03
CA PRO A 278 -21.33 -1.13 -1.87
C PRO A 278 -20.41 -1.85 -2.85
N ALA A 279 -20.03 -1.20 -3.91
CA ALA A 279 -19.18 -1.67 -4.98
C ALA A 279 -17.70 -1.87 -4.60
N ASN A 280 -17.18 -1.17 -3.59
CA ASN A 280 -15.83 -1.41 -3.05
C ASN A 280 -15.81 -2.57 -2.03
N THR A 281 -16.66 -3.55 -2.24
CA THR A 281 -16.76 -4.71 -1.34
C THR A 281 -15.72 -5.79 -1.63
N TRP A 282 -14.97 -5.70 -2.73
CA TRP A 282 -13.99 -6.74 -3.09
C TRP A 282 -12.91 -6.90 -2.02
N THR A 283 -12.15 -5.87 -1.72
CA THR A 283 -11.12 -5.93 -0.67
C THR A 283 -11.71 -6.16 0.72
N PRO A 284 -12.75 -5.44 1.19
CA PRO A 284 -13.37 -5.74 2.47
C PRO A 284 -13.95 -7.15 2.58
N LEU A 285 -14.57 -7.68 1.52
CA LEU A 285 -15.06 -9.05 1.48
C LEU A 285 -13.91 -10.06 1.60
N ASN A 286 -12.86 -9.86 0.82
CA ASN A 286 -11.71 -10.77 0.84
C ASN A 286 -10.94 -10.71 2.17
N LEU A 287 -10.88 -9.55 2.83
CA LEU A 287 -10.36 -9.46 4.19
C LEU A 287 -11.21 -10.23 5.19
N ALA A 288 -12.55 -10.15 5.10
CA ALA A 288 -13.44 -10.94 5.94
C ALA A 288 -13.24 -12.45 5.71
N LEU A 289 -13.18 -12.89 4.47
CA LEU A 289 -12.87 -14.28 4.10
C LEU A 289 -11.49 -14.75 4.61
N LEU A 290 -10.49 -13.86 4.59
CA LEU A 290 -9.17 -14.17 5.13
C LEU A 290 -9.22 -14.33 6.65
N VAL A 291 -9.91 -13.44 7.37
CA VAL A 291 -10.11 -13.56 8.83
C VAL A 291 -10.82 -14.88 9.17
N GLU A 292 -11.85 -15.25 8.43
CA GLU A 292 -12.55 -16.54 8.59
C GLU A 292 -11.63 -17.73 8.32
N ARG A 293 -10.88 -17.70 7.22
CA ARG A 293 -9.93 -18.77 6.85
C ARG A 293 -8.85 -19.01 7.91
N LEU A 294 -8.42 -17.95 8.58
CA LEU A 294 -7.42 -18.01 9.66
C LEU A 294 -8.01 -18.41 11.02
N GLY A 295 -9.34 -18.51 11.12
CA GLY A 295 -10.03 -18.78 12.39
C GLY A 295 -9.90 -17.63 13.39
N GLY A 296 -9.59 -16.45 12.90
CA GLY A 296 -9.44 -15.21 13.65
C GLY A 296 -8.11 -14.52 13.44
N ALA A 297 -8.14 -13.18 13.40
CA ALA A 297 -6.97 -12.36 13.18
C ALA A 297 -7.13 -10.94 13.77
N ILE A 298 -6.01 -10.26 13.92
CA ILE A 298 -5.92 -8.80 14.09
C ILE A 298 -5.68 -8.22 12.70
N VAL A 299 -6.34 -7.12 12.38
CA VAL A 299 -6.16 -6.45 11.08
C VAL A 299 -5.55 -5.07 11.29
N ALA A 300 -4.46 -4.78 10.61
CA ALA A 300 -3.81 -3.48 10.59
C ALA A 300 -3.95 -2.87 9.19
N THR A 301 -4.62 -1.73 9.10
CA THR A 301 -4.93 -1.02 7.87
C THR A 301 -4.21 0.30 7.83
N HIS A 302 -3.74 0.73 6.66
CA HIS A 302 -3.07 2.01 6.47
C HIS A 302 -3.83 2.89 5.48
N SER A 303 -4.00 4.17 5.80
CA SER A 303 -4.53 5.19 4.89
C SER A 303 -5.90 4.79 4.32
N GLN A 304 -6.04 4.71 3.00
CA GLN A 304 -7.25 4.30 2.29
C GLN A 304 -7.88 3.02 2.86
N SER A 305 -7.06 2.03 3.23
CA SER A 305 -7.59 0.77 3.76
C SER A 305 -8.21 0.87 5.16
N GLY A 306 -8.08 2.01 5.85
CA GLY A 306 -8.75 2.23 7.14
C GLY A 306 -10.25 2.00 7.06
N ILE A 307 -10.92 2.66 6.11
CA ILE A 307 -12.36 2.46 5.91
C ILE A 307 -12.70 1.06 5.39
N MET A 308 -11.80 0.41 4.64
CA MET A 308 -11.99 -0.97 4.18
C MET A 308 -11.99 -1.95 5.36
N GLY A 309 -11.18 -1.69 6.40
CA GLY A 309 -11.23 -2.43 7.66
C GLY A 309 -12.58 -2.30 8.37
N HIS A 310 -13.18 -1.12 8.37
CA HIS A 310 -14.53 -0.93 8.92
C HIS A 310 -15.60 -1.64 8.07
N HIS A 311 -15.54 -1.58 6.74
CA HIS A 311 -16.46 -2.35 5.89
C HIS A 311 -16.30 -3.87 6.07
N MET A 312 -15.06 -4.34 6.30
CA MET A 312 -14.82 -5.74 6.67
C MET A 312 -15.56 -6.12 7.97
N ILE A 313 -15.56 -5.25 8.99
CA ILE A 313 -16.34 -5.47 10.23
C ILE A 313 -17.83 -5.64 9.92
N ARG A 314 -18.39 -4.77 9.08
CA ARG A 314 -19.79 -4.87 8.66
C ARG A 314 -20.06 -6.21 7.97
N ILE A 315 -19.17 -6.66 7.09
CA ILE A 315 -19.31 -7.94 6.39
C ILE A 315 -19.21 -9.12 7.36
N LEU A 316 -18.23 -9.12 8.26
CA LEU A 316 -18.10 -10.16 9.30
C LEU A 316 -19.34 -10.23 10.19
N LYS A 317 -19.89 -9.06 10.57
CA LYS A 317 -21.15 -8.98 11.33
C LYS A 317 -22.31 -9.60 10.56
N GLN A 318 -22.50 -9.26 9.29
CA GLN A 318 -23.55 -9.81 8.43
C GLN A 318 -23.42 -11.32 8.24
N ARG A 319 -22.20 -11.85 8.25
CA ARG A 319 -21.88 -13.27 8.13
C ARG A 319 -21.95 -14.02 9.47
N GLY A 320 -22.15 -13.33 10.59
CA GLY A 320 -22.18 -13.93 11.93
C GLY A 320 -20.80 -14.30 12.50
N HIS A 321 -19.73 -13.78 11.95
CA HIS A 321 -18.34 -14.13 12.28
C HIS A 321 -17.54 -12.96 12.86
N LEU A 322 -18.23 -11.97 13.45
CA LEU A 322 -17.59 -10.79 14.02
C LEU A 322 -16.61 -11.13 15.16
N ASP A 323 -16.88 -12.21 15.88
CA ASP A 323 -16.04 -12.72 16.95
C ASP A 323 -14.65 -13.19 16.50
N LEU A 324 -14.48 -13.45 15.20
CA LEU A 324 -13.18 -13.81 14.60
C LEU A 324 -12.24 -12.60 14.46
N LEU A 325 -12.76 -11.38 14.46
CA LEU A 325 -11.91 -10.19 14.48
C LEU A 325 -11.41 -9.95 15.92
N LYS A 326 -10.11 -10.08 16.13
CA LYS A 326 -9.48 -10.01 17.46
C LYS A 326 -8.98 -8.62 17.81
N GLY A 327 -8.85 -7.73 16.84
CA GLY A 327 -8.48 -6.33 16.99
C GLY A 327 -8.39 -5.64 15.64
N LEU A 328 -8.59 -4.34 15.63
CA LEU A 328 -8.39 -3.49 14.46
C LEU A 328 -7.39 -2.37 14.81
N ILE A 329 -6.41 -2.19 13.94
CA ILE A 329 -5.45 -1.08 13.98
C ILE A 329 -5.68 -0.24 12.72
N THR A 330 -6.01 1.03 12.87
CA THR A 330 -6.17 1.99 11.76
C THR A 330 -5.03 3.00 11.82
N ILE A 331 -4.14 2.94 10.84
CA ILE A 331 -2.93 3.75 10.75
C ILE A 331 -3.21 4.87 9.75
N GLU A 332 -3.36 6.10 10.25
CA GLU A 332 -3.66 7.30 9.44
C GLU A 332 -4.76 7.09 8.39
N GLY A 333 -5.77 6.31 8.73
CA GLY A 333 -6.88 5.95 7.86
C GLY A 333 -8.21 6.53 8.31
N GLY A 334 -9.24 6.32 7.50
CA GLY A 334 -10.60 6.68 7.86
C GLY A 334 -11.10 5.88 9.06
N CYS A 335 -11.67 6.58 10.04
CA CYS A 335 -12.17 6.02 11.29
C CYS A 335 -13.69 6.18 11.48
N SER A 336 -14.40 6.81 10.55
CA SER A 336 -15.82 7.14 10.72
C SER A 336 -16.69 5.89 10.78
N LEU A 337 -17.33 5.66 11.91
CA LEU A 337 -18.29 4.57 12.08
C LEU A 337 -19.55 4.76 11.21
N PRO A 338 -20.19 5.97 11.18
CA PRO A 338 -21.36 6.20 10.34
C PRO A 338 -21.10 5.96 8.86
N ASN A 339 -19.94 6.38 8.34
CA ASN A 339 -19.61 6.22 6.92
C ASN A 339 -19.47 4.74 6.51
N SER A 340 -19.20 3.85 7.47
CA SER A 340 -19.11 2.40 7.24
C SER A 340 -20.38 1.64 7.63
N GLY A 341 -21.42 2.35 8.10
CA GLY A 341 -22.65 1.75 8.60
C GLY A 341 -22.46 0.97 9.90
N LEU A 342 -21.50 1.39 10.72
CA LEU A 342 -21.18 0.81 12.02
C LEU A 342 -21.58 1.74 13.16
N SER A 343 -21.62 1.18 14.34
CA SER A 343 -21.75 1.88 15.62
C SER A 343 -20.66 1.41 16.60
N ALA A 344 -20.48 2.13 17.69
CA ALA A 344 -19.52 1.73 18.70
C ALA A 344 -19.88 0.36 19.35
N ALA A 345 -21.14 -0.09 19.27
CA ALA A 345 -21.55 -1.41 19.74
C ALA A 345 -20.91 -2.56 18.97
N ASP A 346 -20.57 -2.33 17.72
CA ASP A 346 -19.90 -3.33 16.87
C ASP A 346 -18.47 -3.61 17.34
N PHE A 347 -17.93 -2.75 18.20
CA PHE A 347 -16.60 -2.89 18.82
C PHE A 347 -16.63 -3.35 20.28
N ASP A 348 -17.75 -3.81 20.81
CA ASP A 348 -17.86 -4.18 22.23
C ASP A 348 -16.83 -5.23 22.68
N SER A 349 -16.37 -6.10 21.79
CA SER A 349 -15.35 -7.11 22.04
C SER A 349 -14.07 -6.93 21.20
N ILE A 350 -14.00 -5.93 20.33
CA ILE A 350 -12.92 -5.72 19.39
C ILE A 350 -12.04 -4.55 19.87
N PRO A 351 -10.84 -4.81 20.41
CA PRO A 351 -9.88 -3.74 20.71
C PRO A 351 -9.57 -2.91 19.46
N TYR A 352 -9.53 -1.59 19.62
CA TYR A 352 -9.34 -0.66 18.53
C TYR A 352 -8.18 0.29 18.79
N LEU A 353 -7.23 0.36 17.87
CA LEU A 353 -6.15 1.34 17.87
C LEU A 353 -6.25 2.22 16.63
N ALA A 354 -6.39 3.52 16.84
CA ALA A 354 -6.07 4.53 15.83
C ALA A 354 -4.65 5.05 16.07
N LEU A 355 -3.89 5.27 15.02
CA LEU A 355 -2.51 5.73 15.08
C LEU A 355 -2.26 6.84 14.08
N LYS A 356 -1.58 7.93 14.49
CA LYS A 356 -1.14 9.00 13.59
C LYS A 356 0.31 9.40 13.83
N GLY A 357 0.98 9.85 12.77
CA GLY A 357 2.28 10.49 12.81
C GLY A 357 2.18 12.00 13.07
N ASP A 358 3.32 12.68 12.86
CA ASP A 358 3.45 14.13 13.03
C ASP A 358 2.96 14.90 11.78
N TYR A 359 3.13 14.29 10.60
CA TYR A 359 2.78 14.91 9.31
C TYR A 359 1.30 14.80 8.93
N THR A 360 0.48 14.23 9.79
CA THR A 360 -0.97 14.10 9.58
C THR A 360 -1.72 14.81 10.69
N ALA A 361 -2.72 15.61 10.32
CA ALA A 361 -3.59 16.28 11.28
C ALA A 361 -4.32 15.26 12.17
N THR A 362 -4.60 15.67 13.42
CA THR A 362 -5.44 14.88 14.32
C THR A 362 -6.84 14.71 13.73
N SER A 363 -7.26 13.47 13.51
CA SER A 363 -8.59 13.17 13.00
C SER A 363 -9.62 13.23 14.13
N GLN A 364 -10.56 14.18 14.04
CA GLN A 364 -11.68 14.24 14.94
C GLN A 364 -12.51 12.96 14.89
N GLN A 365 -12.73 12.39 13.71
CA GLN A 365 -13.50 11.14 13.55
C GLN A 365 -12.84 9.95 14.25
N CYS A 366 -11.50 9.88 14.24
CA CYS A 366 -10.80 8.83 14.97
C CYS A 366 -10.92 9.03 16.48
N GLN A 367 -10.85 10.27 16.97
CA GLN A 367 -11.05 10.59 18.38
C GLN A 367 -12.48 10.24 18.83
N GLU A 368 -13.48 10.67 18.09
CA GLU A 368 -14.90 10.37 18.37
C GLU A 368 -15.17 8.86 18.40
N THR A 369 -14.59 8.10 17.47
CA THR A 369 -14.71 6.63 17.43
C THR A 369 -14.10 5.99 18.67
N VAL A 370 -12.88 6.40 19.03
CA VAL A 370 -12.20 5.92 20.23
C VAL A 370 -12.99 6.25 21.50
N ASP A 371 -13.48 7.47 21.61
CA ASP A 371 -14.26 7.93 22.77
C ASP A 371 -15.59 7.17 22.89
N ALA A 372 -16.27 6.94 21.78
CA ALA A 372 -17.52 6.19 21.75
C ALA A 372 -17.35 4.72 22.19
N ILE A 373 -16.28 4.06 21.73
CA ILE A 373 -15.96 2.67 22.16
C ILE A 373 -15.64 2.65 23.65
N ASN A 374 -14.81 3.58 24.15
CA ASN A 374 -14.45 3.64 25.55
C ASN A 374 -15.64 3.99 26.46
N ALA A 375 -16.59 4.82 26.00
CA ALA A 375 -17.81 5.13 26.73
C ALA A 375 -18.66 3.85 26.95
N ARG A 376 -18.78 2.99 25.93
CA ARG A 376 -19.46 1.70 26.08
C ARG A 376 -18.77 0.78 27.08
N ARG A 377 -17.43 0.78 27.07
CA ARG A 377 -16.66 0.04 28.07
C ARG A 377 -16.89 0.57 29.49
N ALA A 378 -16.90 1.89 29.66
CA ALA A 378 -17.13 2.53 30.96
C ALA A 378 -18.54 2.21 31.50
N SER A 379 -19.54 2.12 30.64
CA SER A 379 -20.92 1.73 30.98
C SER A 379 -21.12 0.21 31.08
N LYS A 380 -20.05 -0.59 30.98
CA LYS A 380 -20.08 -2.07 31.01
C LYS A 380 -20.89 -2.74 29.90
N GLN A 381 -21.17 -2.03 28.82
CA GLN A 381 -21.81 -2.56 27.60
C GLN A 381 -20.83 -3.30 26.70
N GLY A 382 -19.53 -2.96 26.77
CA GLY A 382 -18.45 -3.60 26.04
C GLY A 382 -17.23 -3.86 26.92
N THR A 383 -16.30 -4.68 26.45
CA THR A 383 -15.05 -5.02 27.13
C THR A 383 -13.81 -4.49 26.42
N ALA A 384 -13.94 -4.11 25.15
CA ALA A 384 -12.84 -3.66 24.34
C ALA A 384 -12.29 -2.30 24.80
N LYS A 385 -10.98 -2.13 24.70
CA LYS A 385 -10.30 -0.84 24.85
C LYS A 385 -10.03 -0.25 23.49
N ALA A 386 -10.28 1.06 23.36
CA ALA A 386 -9.86 1.83 22.20
C ALA A 386 -8.82 2.88 22.63
N GLU A 387 -7.90 3.19 21.72
CA GLU A 387 -6.84 4.19 21.94
C GLU A 387 -6.57 4.94 20.65
N TYR A 388 -6.37 6.26 20.73
CA TYR A 388 -5.83 7.05 19.64
C TYR A 388 -4.39 7.42 20.01
N MET A 389 -3.45 6.71 19.43
CA MET A 389 -2.03 6.91 19.65
C MET A 389 -1.53 7.99 18.71
N LYS A 390 -1.15 9.12 19.26
CA LYS A 390 -0.63 10.28 18.54
C LYS A 390 0.88 10.34 18.78
N LEU A 391 1.65 9.95 17.78
CA LEU A 391 3.10 9.76 17.94
C LEU A 391 3.84 11.07 18.20
N ASP A 392 3.35 12.19 17.67
CA ASP A 392 3.87 13.52 17.94
C ASP A 392 3.72 13.93 19.42
N GLU A 393 2.59 13.61 20.05
CA GLU A 393 2.36 13.83 21.48
C GLU A 393 3.26 12.93 22.36
N MET A 394 3.75 11.81 21.78
CA MET A 394 4.70 10.91 22.43
C MET A 394 6.17 11.29 22.19
N GLY A 395 6.43 12.43 21.54
CA GLY A 395 7.79 12.89 21.21
C GLY A 395 8.42 12.23 19.99
N MET A 396 7.63 11.52 19.17
CA MET A 396 8.09 10.97 17.89
C MET A 396 7.79 11.97 16.76
N LEU A 397 8.61 13.02 16.70
CA LEU A 397 8.47 14.07 15.71
C LEU A 397 9.03 13.64 14.34
N GLY A 398 8.48 14.21 13.25
CA GLY A 398 8.89 13.95 11.88
C GLY A 398 8.34 12.65 11.29
N VAL A 399 7.46 11.95 12.00
CA VAL A 399 6.81 10.73 11.50
C VAL A 399 5.88 11.10 10.34
N THR A 400 6.17 10.55 9.16
CA THR A 400 5.43 10.82 7.94
C THR A 400 4.17 9.97 7.80
N HIS A 401 3.36 10.26 6.78
CA HIS A 401 2.22 9.39 6.44
C HIS A 401 2.65 7.95 6.10
N MET A 402 3.86 7.79 5.55
CA MET A 402 4.44 6.49 5.24
C MET A 402 5.36 5.99 6.38
N MET A 403 4.86 6.03 7.61
CA MET A 403 5.62 5.74 8.83
C MET A 403 6.29 4.37 8.85
N MET A 404 5.80 3.40 8.04
CA MET A 404 6.44 2.10 7.86
C MET A 404 7.78 2.19 7.13
N LEU A 405 8.05 3.30 6.45
CA LEU A 405 9.27 3.56 5.70
C LEU A 405 10.25 4.48 6.44
N ASP A 406 9.80 5.13 7.52
CA ASP A 406 10.56 6.09 8.30
C ASP A 406 11.73 5.44 9.06
N ARG A 407 12.72 6.24 9.48
CA ARG A 407 13.90 5.74 10.22
C ARG A 407 13.55 5.11 11.57
N ARG A 408 12.44 5.50 12.18
CA ARG A 408 11.94 4.95 13.44
C ARG A 408 10.80 3.94 13.25
N ASN A 409 10.66 3.38 12.04
CA ASN A 409 9.58 2.44 11.71
C ASN A 409 9.47 1.25 12.67
N LEU A 410 10.60 0.70 13.13
CA LEU A 410 10.59 -0.46 14.03
C LEU A 410 10.15 -0.10 15.47
N GLU A 411 10.43 1.13 15.91
CA GLU A 411 9.91 1.62 17.20
C GLU A 411 8.38 1.76 17.13
N ILE A 412 7.84 2.23 16.01
CA ILE A 412 6.39 2.31 15.79
C ILE A 412 5.78 0.90 15.76
N ALA A 413 6.46 -0.04 15.10
CA ALA A 413 6.06 -1.45 15.11
C ALA A 413 6.00 -2.02 16.54
N ASP A 414 7.00 -1.72 17.37
CA ASP A 414 7.02 -2.16 18.77
C ASP A 414 5.86 -1.57 19.57
N LEU A 415 5.46 -0.31 19.33
CA LEU A 415 4.29 0.28 19.96
C LEU A 415 3.01 -0.50 19.63
N MET A 416 2.82 -0.85 18.34
CA MET A 416 1.67 -1.65 17.90
C MET A 416 1.69 -3.06 18.50
N ILE A 417 2.83 -3.75 18.46
CA ILE A 417 2.98 -5.10 19.04
C ILE A 417 2.70 -5.08 20.53
N ASN A 418 3.25 -4.12 21.27
CA ASN A 418 3.04 -3.95 22.71
C ASN A 418 1.56 -3.64 23.01
N TRP A 419 0.92 -2.81 22.21
CA TRP A 419 -0.51 -2.51 22.36
C TRP A 419 -1.37 -3.76 22.15
N VAL A 420 -1.08 -4.55 21.11
CA VAL A 420 -1.73 -5.83 20.83
C VAL A 420 -1.55 -6.78 22.03
N GLY A 421 -0.33 -6.94 22.53
CA GLY A 421 -0.04 -7.81 23.68
C GLY A 421 -0.81 -7.45 24.96
N LYS A 422 -1.12 -6.14 25.14
CA LYS A 422 -1.85 -5.64 26.31
C LYS A 422 -3.37 -5.71 26.20
N ASN A 423 -3.91 -5.58 24.98
CA ASN A 423 -5.33 -5.32 24.79
C ASN A 423 -6.08 -6.46 24.08
N VAL A 424 -5.37 -7.34 23.36
CA VAL A 424 -5.98 -8.47 22.67
C VAL A 424 -5.91 -9.73 23.54
N ARG A 425 -7.04 -10.39 23.69
CA ARG A 425 -7.11 -11.65 24.48
C ARG A 425 -6.26 -12.73 23.82
N PRO A 426 -5.50 -13.51 24.62
CA PRO A 426 -4.71 -14.62 24.07
C PRO A 426 -5.54 -15.64 23.32
N LYS A 427 -4.92 -16.22 22.29
CA LYS A 427 -5.45 -17.40 21.62
C LYS A 427 -5.37 -18.59 22.59
N LYS A 428 -6.50 -19.24 22.82
CA LYS A 428 -6.57 -20.43 23.68
C LYS A 428 -5.95 -21.64 22.99
#